data_584f00b244117f1cc780d01059cda7b3
#
_entry.id   584f00b244117f1cc780d01059cda7b3
#
_cell.length_a   1.000
_cell.length_b   1.000
_cell.length_c   1.000
_cell.angle_alpha   90.00
_cell.angle_beta   90.00
_cell.angle_gamma   90.00
#
_symmetry.space_group_name_H-M   'P 1'
#
loop_
_entity.id
_entity.type
_entity.pdbx_description
1 polymer ?
#
loop_
_entity_poly.entity_id
_entity_poly.type
_entity_poly.pdbx_seq_one_letter_code
_entity_poly.pdbx_strand_id
1 'polypeptide(L)'
;MNSKINNLFFFFSILLIINSCGLLKESNGVVNYKSTDFNNSSAPKSPTYESLDDWLVHPEKKQLNYTYLSENNNLLKADVFFVVPTLFSDKRNTSWNSNIYDEKFSELLIESSIKYQATAWLNAGNLYSPNYRQAHFRVFDERFWPNGGEDAYNLAYQDIKKAFEVYLKNLIKVNQ
;
A
#
# COMPACT_ATOMS: atom_id res chain seq x y z
N MET A 1 -41.62 -40.74 1.80
CA MET A 1 -41.87 -39.47 2.55
C MET A 1 -40.60 -38.60 2.76
N ASN A 2 -39.40 -39.12 2.51
CA ASN A 2 -38.14 -38.42 2.79
C ASN A 2 -37.61 -37.48 1.67
N SER A 3 -38.03 -37.67 0.41
CA SER A 3 -37.47 -36.86 -0.70
C SER A 3 -38.03 -35.42 -0.75
N LYS A 4 -39.25 -35.19 -0.34
CA LYS A 4 -39.86 -33.84 -0.31
C LYS A 4 -39.29 -32.95 0.80
N ILE A 5 -38.88 -33.56 1.91
CA ILE A 5 -38.28 -32.83 3.04
C ILE A 5 -36.87 -32.38 2.67
N ASN A 6 -36.07 -33.22 1.99
CA ASN A 6 -34.72 -32.87 1.55
C ASN A 6 -34.73 -31.74 0.52
N ASN A 7 -35.68 -31.73 -0.41
CA ASN A 7 -35.82 -30.66 -1.39
C ASN A 7 -36.23 -29.33 -0.72
N LEU A 8 -37.08 -29.36 0.31
CA LEU A 8 -37.49 -28.18 1.03
C LEU A 8 -36.30 -27.55 1.82
N PHE A 9 -35.47 -28.40 2.45
CA PHE A 9 -34.23 -27.93 3.12
C PHE A 9 -33.22 -27.36 2.13
N PHE A 10 -33.07 -27.94 0.96
CA PHE A 10 -32.15 -27.45 -0.07
C PHE A 10 -32.61 -26.10 -0.63
N PHE A 11 -33.90 -25.90 -0.88
CA PHE A 11 -34.46 -24.60 -1.30
C PHE A 11 -34.33 -23.54 -0.20
N PHE A 12 -34.51 -23.89 1.06
CA PHE A 12 -34.36 -22.98 2.19
C PHE A 12 -32.91 -22.54 2.39
N SER A 13 -31.94 -23.44 2.18
CA SER A 13 -30.51 -23.14 2.23
C SER A 13 -30.08 -22.20 1.10
N ILE A 14 -30.61 -22.39 -0.10
CA ILE A 14 -30.33 -21.48 -1.26
C ILE A 14 -30.93 -20.10 -1.00
N LEU A 15 -32.13 -20.01 -0.42
CA LEU A 15 -32.78 -18.73 -0.09
C LEU A 15 -31.99 -17.91 0.94
N LEU A 16 -31.32 -18.58 1.89
CA LEU A 16 -30.46 -17.92 2.87
C LEU A 16 -29.16 -17.36 2.28
N ILE A 17 -28.62 -18.01 1.24
CA ILE A 17 -27.38 -17.57 0.58
C ILE A 17 -27.62 -16.32 -0.27
N ILE A 18 -28.78 -16.21 -0.94
CA ILE A 18 -29.10 -15.03 -1.77
C ILE A 18 -29.42 -13.78 -0.94
N ASN A 19 -29.86 -13.95 0.32
CA ASN A 19 -30.06 -12.80 1.19
C ASN A 19 -28.77 -12.28 1.86
N SER A 20 -27.65 -13.01 1.76
CA SER A 20 -26.37 -12.61 2.33
C SER A 20 -25.73 -11.42 1.57
N CYS A 21 -26.03 -11.22 0.29
CA CYS A 21 -25.55 -10.06 -0.48
C CYS A 21 -26.30 -8.75 -0.18
N GLY A 22 -27.46 -8.80 0.44
CA GLY A 22 -28.29 -7.62 0.73
C GLY A 22 -28.03 -6.96 2.08
N LEU A 23 -27.18 -7.55 2.93
CA LEU A 23 -26.86 -7.04 4.26
C LEU A 23 -25.65 -6.08 4.30
N LEU A 24 -24.97 -5.87 3.21
CA LEU A 24 -24.10 -4.71 3.06
C LEU A 24 -25.00 -3.48 2.84
N LYS A 25 -25.63 -3.05 3.93
CA LYS A 25 -26.20 -1.72 4.02
C LYS A 25 -25.02 -0.79 3.72
N GLU A 26 -24.96 -0.24 2.50
CA GLU A 26 -24.14 0.93 2.25
C GLU A 26 -24.44 1.90 3.38
N SER A 27 -23.51 1.97 4.34
CA SER A 27 -23.55 3.06 5.26
C SER A 27 -23.24 4.28 4.39
N ASN A 28 -24.28 5.01 3.97
CA ASN A 28 -24.17 6.35 3.43
C ASN A 28 -23.60 7.31 4.48
N GLY A 29 -22.73 6.81 5.35
CA GLY A 29 -21.92 7.56 6.25
C GLY A 29 -20.88 8.27 5.41
N VAL A 30 -21.21 9.48 4.97
CA VAL A 30 -20.27 10.43 4.41
C VAL A 30 -19.09 10.49 5.38
N VAL A 31 -17.95 9.89 4.98
CA VAL A 31 -16.75 9.95 5.80
C VAL A 31 -16.26 11.39 5.76
N ASN A 32 -16.40 12.09 6.87
CA ASN A 32 -15.89 13.45 7.01
C ASN A 32 -14.40 13.40 7.32
N TYR A 33 -13.58 13.48 6.28
CA TYR A 33 -12.15 13.74 6.44
C TYR A 33 -11.95 15.24 6.69
N LYS A 34 -11.07 15.58 7.64
CA LYS A 34 -10.50 16.92 7.69
C LYS A 34 -9.64 17.11 6.44
N SER A 35 -9.80 18.24 5.78
CA SER A 35 -9.02 18.59 4.59
C SER A 35 -8.67 20.06 4.61
N THR A 36 -7.52 20.39 4.08
CA THR A 36 -7.04 21.73 3.75
C THR A 36 -6.72 21.74 2.26
N ASP A 37 -6.60 22.90 1.66
CA ASP A 37 -6.15 23.01 0.27
C ASP A 37 -4.74 22.45 0.13
N PHE A 38 -4.47 21.78 -0.99
CA PHE A 38 -3.14 21.26 -1.28
C PHE A 38 -2.17 22.43 -1.46
N ASN A 39 -1.03 22.33 -0.79
CA ASN A 39 0.05 23.28 -0.93
C ASN A 39 1.38 22.55 -1.08
N ASN A 40 2.03 22.69 -2.21
CA ASN A 40 3.30 22.06 -2.52
C ASN A 40 4.41 22.43 -1.52
N SER A 41 4.36 23.63 -0.93
CA SER A 41 5.32 24.05 0.08
C SER A 41 5.15 23.31 1.41
N SER A 42 3.98 22.75 1.69
CA SER A 42 3.68 21.93 2.86
C SER A 42 3.85 20.43 2.62
N ALA A 43 4.16 20.02 1.39
CA ALA A 43 4.42 18.62 1.08
C ALA A 43 5.65 18.11 1.86
N PRO A 44 5.62 16.88 2.36
CA PRO A 44 6.76 16.29 3.03
C PRO A 44 8.00 16.23 2.11
N LYS A 45 9.19 16.18 2.72
CA LYS A 45 10.46 16.10 2.00
C LYS A 45 10.44 14.96 0.98
N SER A 46 10.86 15.25 -0.26
CA SER A 46 10.89 14.29 -1.36
C SER A 46 11.98 13.24 -1.17
N PRO A 47 11.70 11.96 -1.40
CA PRO A 47 12.72 10.91 -1.47
C PRO A 47 13.62 11.08 -2.71
N THR A 48 14.85 10.59 -2.61
CA THR A 48 15.79 10.53 -3.73
C THR A 48 15.94 9.13 -4.29
N TYR A 49 15.72 8.12 -3.44
CA TYR A 49 15.91 6.69 -3.67
C TYR A 49 17.37 6.28 -3.96
N GLU A 50 18.30 7.20 -3.86
CA GLU A 50 19.73 6.92 -3.84
C GLU A 50 20.20 6.53 -2.44
N SER A 51 19.43 6.90 -1.40
CA SER A 51 19.62 6.45 -0.02
C SER A 51 18.79 5.21 0.27
N LEU A 52 19.36 4.25 0.97
CA LEU A 52 18.62 3.07 1.47
C LEU A 52 17.53 3.45 2.47
N ASP A 53 17.60 4.63 3.09
CA ASP A 53 16.57 5.13 4.00
C ASP A 53 15.26 5.46 3.30
N ASP A 54 15.32 5.75 2.00
CA ASP A 54 14.14 6.02 1.17
C ASP A 54 13.40 4.73 0.74
N TRP A 55 13.85 3.57 1.20
CA TRP A 55 13.24 2.27 0.91
C TRP A 55 12.67 1.64 2.18
N LEU A 56 11.50 1.05 2.09
CA LEU A 56 10.98 0.16 3.14
C LEU A 56 11.77 -1.14 3.17
N VAL A 57 11.96 -1.75 1.99
CA VAL A 57 12.77 -2.95 1.80
C VAL A 57 13.68 -2.75 0.60
N HIS A 58 14.94 -3.13 0.76
CA HIS A 58 15.95 -3.16 -0.30
C HIS A 58 16.94 -4.28 0.02
N PRO A 59 17.45 -5.06 -0.95
CA PRO A 59 18.36 -6.17 -0.68
C PRO A 59 19.62 -5.77 0.10
N GLU A 60 20.13 -4.55 -0.11
CA GLU A 60 21.30 -4.02 0.59
C GLU A 60 20.99 -3.40 1.96
N LYS A 61 19.71 -3.20 2.29
CA LYS A 61 19.28 -2.60 3.55
C LYS A 61 19.25 -3.66 4.65
N LYS A 62 20.04 -3.45 5.71
CA LYS A 62 20.00 -4.34 6.88
C LYS A 62 18.69 -4.15 7.65
N GLN A 63 17.86 -5.16 7.64
CA GLN A 63 16.55 -5.17 8.31
C GLN A 63 16.67 -5.86 9.69
N LEU A 64 17.50 -5.31 10.59
CA LEU A 64 17.85 -5.94 11.87
C LEU A 64 16.64 -6.27 12.76
N ASN A 65 15.56 -5.49 12.65
CA ASN A 65 14.34 -5.66 13.46
C ASN A 65 13.31 -6.60 12.82
N TYR A 66 13.54 -7.05 11.58
CA TYR A 66 12.58 -7.83 10.80
C TYR A 66 13.25 -9.09 10.27
N THR A 67 13.40 -10.10 11.14
CA THR A 67 14.12 -11.35 10.84
C THR A 67 13.59 -12.04 9.59
N TYR A 68 12.29 -11.98 9.34
CA TYR A 68 11.65 -12.54 8.14
C TYR A 68 12.10 -11.89 6.82
N LEU A 69 12.72 -10.69 6.87
CA LEU A 69 13.30 -10.02 5.68
C LEU A 69 14.80 -10.32 5.52
N SER A 70 15.46 -10.82 6.56
CA SER A 70 16.91 -11.04 6.59
C SER A 70 17.33 -12.48 6.29
N GLU A 71 16.40 -13.41 6.13
CA GLU A 71 16.70 -14.83 5.99
C GLU A 71 17.37 -15.21 4.65
N ASN A 72 17.32 -14.33 3.64
CA ASN A 72 17.87 -14.63 2.32
C ASN A 72 19.12 -13.79 2.04
N ASN A 73 20.30 -14.29 2.44
CA ASN A 73 21.59 -13.64 2.20
C ASN A 73 22.12 -13.83 0.77
N ASN A 74 21.46 -14.60 -0.07
CA ASN A 74 21.86 -14.84 -1.46
C ASN A 74 20.95 -14.06 -2.40
N LEU A 75 21.57 -13.28 -3.28
CA LEU A 75 20.83 -12.60 -4.35
C LEU A 75 20.18 -13.64 -5.26
N LEU A 76 18.88 -13.48 -5.46
CA LEU A 76 18.09 -14.29 -6.37
C LEU A 76 18.26 -13.79 -7.81
N LYS A 77 17.93 -14.64 -8.79
CA LYS A 77 18.06 -14.29 -10.23
C LYS A 77 16.97 -13.33 -10.72
N ALA A 78 15.91 -13.16 -9.97
CA ALA A 78 14.81 -12.27 -10.28
C ALA A 78 14.66 -11.22 -9.20
N ASP A 79 13.99 -10.12 -9.55
CA ASP A 79 13.62 -9.07 -8.61
C ASP A 79 12.11 -8.88 -8.54
N VAL A 80 11.65 -8.44 -7.40
CA VAL A 80 10.25 -8.05 -7.16
C VAL A 80 10.22 -6.60 -6.71
N PHE A 81 9.64 -5.74 -7.53
CA PHE A 81 9.38 -4.35 -7.16
C PHE A 81 7.95 -4.25 -6.61
N PHE A 82 7.83 -4.11 -5.29
CA PHE A 82 6.56 -4.12 -4.57
C PHE A 82 6.16 -2.72 -4.11
N VAL A 83 5.03 -2.23 -4.60
CA VAL A 83 4.45 -0.95 -4.18
C VAL A 83 3.42 -1.24 -3.09
N VAL A 84 3.68 -0.78 -1.87
CA VAL A 84 2.74 -0.93 -0.75
C VAL A 84 1.45 -0.14 -1.03
N PRO A 85 0.25 -0.69 -0.71
CA PRO A 85 -0.98 0.06 -0.80
C PRO A 85 -0.99 1.21 0.21
N THR A 86 -1.79 2.27 -0.05
CA THR A 86 -1.89 3.37 0.90
C THR A 86 -2.58 2.94 2.20
N LEU A 87 -1.92 3.20 3.34
CA LEU A 87 -2.48 3.08 4.68
C LEU A 87 -2.65 4.45 5.35
N PHE A 88 -2.30 5.53 4.66
CA PHE A 88 -2.41 6.88 5.16
C PHE A 88 -3.87 7.34 5.15
N SER A 89 -4.60 7.10 6.26
CA SER A 89 -6.06 7.18 6.32
C SER A 89 -6.63 7.83 7.60
N ASP A 90 -5.82 8.39 8.50
CA ASP A 90 -6.33 9.02 9.73
C ASP A 90 -7.23 10.22 9.38
N LYS A 91 -8.53 10.11 9.69
CA LYS A 91 -9.56 11.11 9.40
C LYS A 91 -9.28 12.49 9.99
N ARG A 92 -8.46 12.55 11.04
CA ARG A 92 -8.08 13.80 11.71
C ARG A 92 -6.87 14.48 11.08
N ASN A 93 -6.09 13.72 10.30
CA ASN A 93 -4.90 14.23 9.64
C ASN A 93 -5.30 15.08 8.44
N THR A 94 -4.86 16.34 8.41
CA THR A 94 -5.13 17.28 7.33
C THR A 94 -4.11 17.19 6.20
N SER A 95 -2.96 16.54 6.40
CA SER A 95 -1.93 16.38 5.38
C SER A 95 -2.42 15.56 4.21
N TRP A 96 -2.05 15.97 3.01
CA TRP A 96 -2.42 15.27 1.79
C TRP A 96 -1.55 14.04 1.52
N ASN A 97 -0.27 14.09 1.92
CA ASN A 97 0.68 13.01 1.71
C ASN A 97 1.39 12.65 3.02
N SER A 98 1.74 11.39 3.16
CA SER A 98 2.49 10.88 4.30
C SER A 98 3.95 11.36 4.26
N ASN A 99 4.55 11.47 5.44
CA ASN A 99 5.98 11.70 5.58
C ASN A 99 6.72 10.34 5.62
N ILE A 100 7.60 10.09 4.66
CA ILE A 100 8.38 8.83 4.58
C ILE A 100 9.41 8.71 5.71
N TYR A 101 9.77 9.81 6.38
CA TYR A 101 10.68 9.84 7.53
C TYR A 101 9.95 9.73 8.87
N ASP A 102 8.63 9.47 8.85
CA ASP A 102 7.89 9.06 10.04
C ASP A 102 8.14 7.56 10.28
N GLU A 103 9.02 7.30 11.27
CA GLU A 103 9.43 5.93 11.61
C GLU A 103 8.24 5.05 12.00
N LYS A 104 7.26 5.59 12.76
CA LYS A 104 6.08 4.84 13.18
C LYS A 104 5.19 4.46 12.00
N PHE A 105 5.07 5.36 11.01
CA PHE A 105 4.32 5.07 9.82
C PHE A 105 5.04 4.04 8.93
N SER A 106 6.37 4.17 8.79
CA SER A 106 7.19 3.19 8.08
C SER A 106 7.14 1.81 8.73
N GLU A 107 7.20 1.74 10.06
CA GLU A 107 7.03 0.51 10.82
C GLU A 107 5.65 -0.12 10.61
N LEU A 108 4.57 0.68 10.61
CA LEU A 108 3.23 0.22 10.28
C LEU A 108 3.17 -0.41 8.89
N LEU A 109 3.80 0.19 7.87
CA LEU A 109 3.84 -0.34 6.51
C LEU A 109 4.58 -1.68 6.45
N ILE A 110 5.69 -1.81 7.18
CA ILE A 110 6.48 -3.04 7.23
C ILE A 110 5.71 -4.15 7.96
N GLU A 111 5.17 -3.88 9.15
CA GLU A 111 4.45 -4.86 9.96
C GLU A 111 3.06 -5.24 9.40
N SER A 112 2.58 -4.53 8.40
CA SER A 112 1.31 -4.85 7.72
C SER A 112 1.53 -5.29 6.27
N SER A 113 1.67 -4.35 5.33
CA SER A 113 1.70 -4.66 3.90
C SER A 113 2.92 -5.48 3.48
N ILE A 114 4.12 -5.15 3.99
CA ILE A 114 5.30 -5.96 3.67
C ILE A 114 5.16 -7.35 4.27
N LYS A 115 4.86 -7.45 5.55
CA LYS A 115 4.77 -8.71 6.29
C LYS A 115 3.72 -9.67 5.73
N TYR A 116 2.56 -9.19 5.36
CA TYR A 116 1.43 -10.05 4.97
C TYR A 116 1.21 -10.16 3.47
N GLN A 117 1.87 -9.34 2.65
CA GLN A 117 1.69 -9.36 1.20
C GLN A 117 3.02 -9.57 0.46
N ALA A 118 4.04 -8.74 0.75
CA ALA A 118 5.29 -8.80 0.01
C ALA A 118 6.14 -10.04 0.34
N THR A 119 6.07 -10.55 1.57
CA THR A 119 6.81 -11.74 1.99
C THR A 119 6.46 -13.00 1.19
N ALA A 120 5.29 -13.07 0.59
CA ALA A 120 4.92 -14.15 -0.32
C ALA A 120 5.88 -14.30 -1.52
N TRP A 121 6.64 -13.25 -1.84
CA TRP A 121 7.56 -13.19 -2.97
C TRP A 121 9.04 -13.37 -2.60
N LEU A 122 9.39 -13.50 -1.31
CA LEU A 122 10.78 -13.55 -0.84
C LEU A 122 11.59 -14.72 -1.44
N ASN A 123 10.93 -15.83 -1.78
CA ASN A 123 11.57 -16.96 -2.43
C ASN A 123 11.59 -16.88 -3.96
N ALA A 124 10.87 -15.91 -4.54
CA ALA A 124 10.76 -15.73 -5.98
C ALA A 124 11.76 -14.69 -6.51
N GLY A 125 12.11 -13.68 -5.71
CA GLY A 125 13.02 -12.62 -6.15
C GLY A 125 13.51 -11.73 -5.01
N ASN A 126 14.54 -10.94 -5.31
CA ASN A 126 15.03 -9.89 -4.42
C ASN A 126 13.96 -8.81 -4.26
N LEU A 127 13.58 -8.51 -3.03
CA LEU A 127 12.47 -7.61 -2.77
C LEU A 127 12.94 -6.14 -2.69
N TYR A 128 12.35 -5.30 -3.54
CA TYR A 128 12.50 -3.85 -3.54
C TYR A 128 11.14 -3.22 -3.22
N SER A 129 11.04 -2.42 -2.17
CA SER A 129 9.82 -1.69 -1.84
C SER A 129 10.14 -0.26 -1.47
N PRO A 130 9.79 0.73 -2.30
CA PRO A 130 10.05 2.13 -2.01
C PRO A 130 9.18 2.63 -0.86
N ASN A 131 9.74 3.51 -0.03
CA ASN A 131 8.98 4.33 0.89
C ASN A 131 8.59 5.62 0.15
N TYR A 132 7.32 5.78 -0.21
CA TYR A 132 6.85 6.92 -0.99
C TYR A 132 5.84 7.74 -0.20
N ARG A 133 5.70 9.01 -0.53
CA ARG A 133 4.73 9.91 0.11
C ARG A 133 3.32 9.52 -0.29
N GLN A 134 2.76 8.54 0.42
CA GLN A 134 1.43 7.99 0.14
C GLN A 134 0.38 9.11 0.14
N ALA A 135 -0.44 9.17 -0.89
CA ALA A 135 -1.61 10.04 -0.87
C ALA A 135 -2.61 9.54 0.19
N HIS A 136 -3.21 10.48 0.92
CA HIS A 136 -4.20 10.15 1.95
C HIS A 136 -5.40 9.46 1.31
N PHE A 137 -5.97 8.48 2.01
CA PHE A 137 -7.08 7.65 1.51
C PHE A 137 -8.28 8.45 0.98
N ARG A 138 -8.47 9.70 1.44
CA ARG A 138 -9.52 10.62 0.92
C ARG A 138 -9.40 10.94 -0.58
N VAL A 139 -8.24 10.71 -1.22
CA VAL A 139 -8.08 10.91 -2.67
C VAL A 139 -8.96 9.99 -3.51
N PHE A 140 -9.47 8.89 -2.94
CA PHE A 140 -10.43 8.00 -3.61
C PHE A 140 -11.87 8.54 -3.60
N ASP A 141 -12.10 9.68 -2.96
CA ASP A 141 -13.37 10.38 -2.95
C ASP A 141 -13.27 11.64 -3.81
N GLU A 142 -13.96 11.65 -4.94
CA GLU A 142 -13.91 12.71 -5.95
C GLU A 142 -14.24 14.10 -5.40
N ARG A 143 -14.97 14.19 -4.28
CA ARG A 143 -15.28 15.46 -3.61
C ARG A 143 -14.03 16.22 -3.15
N PHE A 144 -12.91 15.51 -2.93
CA PHE A 144 -11.66 16.11 -2.49
C PHE A 144 -10.68 16.44 -3.63
N TRP A 145 -10.99 16.04 -4.86
CA TRP A 145 -10.12 16.30 -6.02
C TRP A 145 -9.88 17.78 -6.27
N PRO A 146 -10.92 18.66 -6.28
CA PRO A 146 -10.70 20.09 -6.53
C PRO A 146 -9.83 20.78 -5.48
N ASN A 147 -9.72 20.21 -4.28
CA ASN A 147 -9.01 20.80 -3.16
C ASN A 147 -7.59 20.23 -2.98
N GLY A 148 -7.09 19.43 -3.95
CA GLY A 148 -5.73 18.90 -3.93
C GLY A 148 -5.62 17.39 -3.93
N GLY A 149 -6.72 16.66 -4.10
CA GLY A 149 -6.70 15.19 -4.19
C GLY A 149 -5.91 14.72 -5.40
N GLU A 150 -6.07 15.36 -6.55
CA GLU A 150 -5.33 15.06 -7.77
C GLU A 150 -3.83 15.36 -7.61
N ASP A 151 -3.47 16.50 -7.01
CA ASP A 151 -2.09 16.87 -6.75
C ASP A 151 -1.40 15.87 -5.83
N ALA A 152 -2.09 15.46 -4.74
CA ALA A 152 -1.58 14.48 -3.80
C ALA A 152 -1.35 13.11 -4.44
N TYR A 153 -2.27 12.70 -5.31
CA TYR A 153 -2.15 11.45 -6.07
C TYR A 153 -0.96 11.51 -7.05
N ASN A 154 -0.84 12.61 -7.80
CA ASN A 154 0.24 12.83 -8.74
C ASN A 154 1.61 12.85 -8.02
N LEU A 155 1.70 13.45 -6.84
CA LEU A 155 2.91 13.48 -6.05
C LEU A 155 3.34 12.06 -5.63
N ALA A 156 2.41 11.24 -5.15
CA ALA A 156 2.66 9.85 -4.82
C ALA A 156 3.12 9.03 -6.04
N TYR A 157 2.48 9.24 -7.19
CA TYR A 157 2.88 8.60 -8.46
C TYR A 157 4.30 8.99 -8.89
N GLN A 158 4.67 10.27 -8.78
CA GLN A 158 6.02 10.73 -9.13
C GLN A 158 7.09 10.11 -8.24
N ASP A 159 6.83 9.90 -6.97
CA ASP A 159 7.75 9.20 -6.07
C ASP A 159 7.95 7.75 -6.50
N ILE A 160 6.89 7.01 -6.79
CA ILE A 160 6.96 5.62 -7.25
C ILE A 160 7.71 5.53 -8.58
N LYS A 161 7.40 6.42 -9.52
CA LYS A 161 8.08 6.51 -10.82
C LYS A 161 9.59 6.72 -10.63
N LYS A 162 9.98 7.68 -9.79
CA LYS A 162 11.38 7.97 -9.50
C LYS A 162 12.08 6.77 -8.85
N ALA A 163 11.43 6.10 -7.90
CA ALA A 163 11.97 4.89 -7.27
C ALA A 163 12.25 3.81 -8.32
N PHE A 164 11.31 3.60 -9.22
CA PHE A 164 11.45 2.59 -10.28
C PHE A 164 12.56 2.96 -11.27
N GLU A 165 12.71 4.22 -11.62
CA GLU A 165 13.81 4.71 -12.48
C GLU A 165 15.18 4.49 -11.84
N VAL A 166 15.32 4.77 -10.53
CA VAL A 166 16.55 4.50 -9.76
C VAL A 166 16.85 3.01 -9.70
N TYR A 167 15.83 2.19 -9.42
CA TYR A 167 15.94 0.73 -9.44
C TYR A 167 16.46 0.22 -10.80
N LEU A 168 15.87 0.63 -11.92
CA LEU A 168 16.30 0.21 -13.26
C LEU A 168 17.73 0.66 -13.58
N LYS A 169 18.11 1.88 -13.20
CA LYS A 169 19.47 2.41 -13.39
C LYS A 169 20.52 1.58 -12.66
N ASN A 170 20.19 1.10 -11.47
CA ASN A 170 21.10 0.27 -10.68
C ASN A 170 21.25 -1.14 -11.26
N LEU A 171 20.16 -1.74 -11.78
CA LEU A 171 20.21 -3.03 -12.48
C LEU A 171 21.13 -2.98 -13.71
N ILE A 172 21.08 -1.89 -14.49
CA ILE A 172 21.93 -1.74 -15.69
C ILE A 172 23.42 -1.66 -15.30
N LYS A 173 23.75 -1.01 -14.18
CA LYS A 173 25.14 -0.90 -13.71
C LYS A 173 25.72 -2.23 -13.22
N VAL A 174 24.90 -3.12 -12.69
CA VAL A 174 25.36 -4.43 -12.19
C VAL A 174 25.63 -5.42 -13.32
N ASN A 175 25.02 -5.21 -14.49
CA ASN A 175 25.14 -6.08 -15.66
C ASN A 175 26.18 -5.60 -16.70
N GLN A 176 26.97 -4.57 -16.39
CA GLN A 176 28.14 -4.10 -17.15
C GLN A 176 29.44 -4.47 -16.46
#